data_c6e9b8b8ecc8dcfed518f7dabef69117
#
_entry.id   c6e9b8b8ecc8dcfed518f7dabef69117
#
_cell.length_a   1.000
_cell.length_b   1.000
_cell.length_c   1.000
_cell.angle_alpha   90.00
_cell.angle_beta   90.00
_cell.angle_gamma   90.00
#
_symmetry.space_group_name_H-M   'P 1'
#
loop_
_entity.id
_entity.type
_entity.pdbx_description
1 polymer ?
#
loop_
_entity_poly.entity_id
_entity_poly.type
_entity_poly.pdbx_seq_one_letter_code
_entity_poly.pdbx_strand_id
1 'polypeptide(L)'
;MLVGVDEEKYVIPTITIQKAFKPGQDEYFTVEGKGEMVKDRGSLIPLVRLNEIYGTSKNKKSIDQCLVVVVESKEEKRALMIDELLGKDEYVIKNLGGSMDDVQGIAGGAILADGKVGLILDVHGIFSIVSQK
;
A
#
# COMPACT_ATOMS: atom_id res chain seq x y z
N MET A 1 -0.40 5.37 -9.68
CA MET A 1 0.79 4.50 -9.63
C MET A 1 0.35 3.06 -9.42
N LEU A 2 0.74 2.20 -10.32
CA LEU A 2 0.40 0.78 -10.27
C LEU A 2 1.49 0.02 -9.53
N VAL A 3 1.10 -0.78 -8.56
CA VAL A 3 2.03 -1.57 -7.74
C VAL A 3 1.57 -3.01 -7.67
N GLY A 4 2.51 -3.92 -7.46
CA GLY A 4 2.22 -5.33 -7.28
C GLY A 4 2.49 -5.78 -5.86
N VAL A 5 1.55 -6.51 -5.27
CA VAL A 5 1.69 -7.14 -3.96
C VAL A 5 1.22 -8.58 -4.12
N ASP A 6 2.16 -9.52 -3.99
CA ASP A 6 1.94 -10.93 -4.32
C ASP A 6 1.44 -11.05 -5.77
N GLU A 7 0.30 -11.67 -6.01
CA GLU A 7 -0.26 -11.79 -7.34
C GLU A 7 -1.30 -10.71 -7.65
N GLU A 8 -1.56 -9.83 -6.69
CA GLU A 8 -2.55 -8.78 -6.83
C GLU A 8 -1.92 -7.48 -7.31
N LYS A 9 -2.72 -6.67 -8.01
CA LYS A 9 -2.31 -5.35 -8.46
C LYS A 9 -3.18 -4.29 -7.81
N TYR A 10 -2.52 -3.23 -7.33
CA TYR A 10 -3.19 -2.11 -6.70
C TYR A 10 -2.82 -0.82 -7.38
N VAL A 11 -3.75 0.12 -7.41
CA VAL A 11 -3.50 1.47 -7.90
C VAL A 11 -3.47 2.41 -6.71
N ILE A 12 -2.33 3.06 -6.50
CA ILE A 12 -2.20 4.08 -5.44
C ILE A 12 -2.39 5.45 -6.08
N PRO A 13 -3.35 6.26 -5.59
CA PRO A 13 -3.53 7.60 -6.14
C PRO A 13 -2.23 8.41 -6.07
N THR A 14 -1.77 8.88 -7.21
CA THR A 14 -0.47 9.55 -7.33
C THR A 14 -0.36 10.77 -6.42
N ILE A 15 -1.48 11.48 -6.24
CA ILE A 15 -1.50 12.69 -5.42
C ILE A 15 -1.18 12.42 -3.96
N THR A 16 -1.35 11.19 -3.48
CA THR A 16 -1.07 10.82 -2.10
C THR A 16 0.39 10.39 -1.88
N ILE A 17 1.12 10.12 -2.98
CA ILE A 17 2.46 9.57 -2.89
C ILE A 17 3.48 10.66 -2.63
N GLN A 18 4.26 10.49 -1.57
CA GLN A 18 5.38 11.39 -1.26
C GLN A 18 6.66 10.91 -1.91
N LYS A 19 6.96 9.62 -1.78
CA LYS A 19 8.14 9.01 -2.37
C LYS A 19 8.01 7.49 -2.36
N ALA A 20 8.87 6.83 -3.11
CA ALA A 20 9.02 5.38 -3.08
C ALA A 20 10.51 5.07 -2.96
N PHE A 21 10.86 4.10 -2.11
CA PHE A 21 12.25 3.71 -1.93
C PHE A 21 12.35 2.30 -1.37
N LYS A 22 13.57 1.75 -1.45
CA LYS A 22 13.87 0.45 -0.86
C LYS A 22 14.61 0.70 0.45
N PRO A 23 14.00 0.43 1.60
CA PRO A 23 14.67 0.69 2.88
C PRO A 23 15.80 -0.33 3.12
N GLY A 24 16.89 0.14 3.71
CA GLY A 24 17.94 -0.73 4.19
C GLY A 24 17.53 -1.35 5.52
N GLN A 25 18.29 -2.37 5.95
CA GLN A 25 18.01 -3.01 7.23
C GLN A 25 18.16 -2.06 8.42
N ASP A 26 19.05 -1.09 8.29
CA ASP A 26 19.27 -0.07 9.32
C ASP A 26 18.20 1.02 9.33
N GLU A 27 17.28 0.99 8.35
CA GLU A 27 16.17 1.94 8.27
C GLU A 27 14.83 1.29 8.66
N TYR A 28 14.86 0.03 9.07
CA TYR A 28 13.68 -0.71 9.49
C TYR A 28 13.77 -1.00 10.98
N PHE A 29 12.68 -0.73 11.70
CA PHE A 29 12.63 -0.89 13.14
C PHE A 29 11.30 -1.50 13.56
N THR A 30 11.35 -2.33 14.60
CA THR A 30 10.15 -2.77 15.29
C THR A 30 10.12 -2.05 16.62
N VAL A 31 9.11 -1.21 16.82
CA VAL A 31 8.97 -0.41 18.03
C VAL A 31 7.91 -1.05 18.92
N GLU A 32 8.28 -1.33 20.16
CA GLU A 32 7.37 -1.96 21.12
C GLU A 32 6.13 -1.10 21.30
N GLY A 33 4.97 -1.72 21.16
CA GLY A 33 3.68 -1.05 21.26
C GLY A 33 3.24 -0.27 20.01
N LYS A 34 4.13 -0.11 19.02
CA LYS A 34 3.82 0.66 17.82
C LYS A 34 3.98 -0.14 16.52
N GLY A 35 4.62 -1.32 16.60
CA GLY A 35 4.80 -2.19 15.44
C GLY A 35 5.98 -1.80 14.57
N GLU A 36 5.88 -2.19 13.29
CA GLU A 36 6.96 -1.97 12.34
C GLU A 36 6.99 -0.53 11.85
N MET A 37 8.19 0.01 11.73
CA MET A 37 8.40 1.38 11.25
C MET A 37 9.60 1.44 10.33
N VAL A 38 9.59 2.39 9.41
CA VAL A 38 10.74 2.67 8.56
C VAL A 38 11.20 4.11 8.82
N LYS A 39 12.50 4.31 8.71
CA LYS A 39 13.11 5.62 8.91
C LYS A 39 13.28 6.33 7.57
N ASP A 40 12.80 7.55 7.48
CA ASP A 40 12.99 8.41 6.31
C ASP A 40 13.39 9.80 6.79
N ARG A 41 14.61 10.20 6.45
CA ARG A 41 15.15 11.52 6.79
C ARG A 41 15.01 11.86 8.28
N GLY A 42 15.30 10.88 9.14
CA GLY A 42 15.24 11.08 10.59
C GLY A 42 13.87 10.91 11.21
N SER A 43 12.84 10.70 10.41
CA SER A 43 11.49 10.47 10.90
C SER A 43 11.12 8.99 10.81
N LEU A 44 10.43 8.48 11.81
CA LEU A 44 9.91 7.12 11.79
C LEU A 44 8.49 7.12 11.23
N ILE A 45 8.26 6.31 10.21
CA ILE A 45 6.98 6.22 9.53
C ILE A 45 6.43 4.82 9.75
N PRO A 46 5.19 4.67 10.26
CA PRO A 46 4.60 3.35 10.43
C PRO A 46 4.50 2.59 9.12
N LEU A 47 4.86 1.31 9.15
CA LEU A 47 4.81 0.42 8.00
C LEU A 47 3.47 -0.28 7.94
N VAL A 48 2.89 -0.33 6.75
CA VAL A 48 1.64 -1.03 6.49
C VAL A 48 1.91 -2.14 5.48
N ARG A 49 1.62 -3.37 5.86
CA ARG A 49 1.77 -4.52 4.96
C ARG A 49 0.41 -4.79 4.32
N LEU A 50 0.28 -4.44 3.03
CA LEU A 50 -0.98 -4.62 2.31
C LEU A 50 -1.40 -6.09 2.26
N ASN A 51 -0.45 -7.00 2.15
CA ASN A 51 -0.75 -8.42 2.13
C ASN A 51 -1.36 -8.93 3.44
N GLU A 52 -1.06 -8.28 4.56
CA GLU A 52 -1.67 -8.63 5.85
C GLU A 52 -3.09 -8.07 5.96
N ILE A 53 -3.31 -6.86 5.43
CA ILE A 53 -4.63 -6.22 5.49
C ILE A 53 -5.65 -7.02 4.66
N TYR A 54 -5.26 -7.43 3.45
CA TYR A 54 -6.18 -8.09 2.53
C TYR A 54 -6.05 -9.61 2.49
N GLY A 55 -5.17 -10.16 3.32
CA GLY A 55 -5.05 -11.61 3.47
C GLY A 55 -4.59 -12.35 2.21
N THR A 56 -3.82 -11.69 1.35
CA THR A 56 -3.41 -12.26 0.07
C THR A 56 -2.16 -13.12 0.15
N SER A 57 -1.45 -13.09 1.27
CA SER A 57 -0.23 -13.88 1.44
C SER A 57 -0.18 -14.50 2.83
N LYS A 58 0.31 -15.74 2.88
CA LYS A 58 0.54 -16.44 4.14
C LYS A 58 1.98 -16.29 4.63
N ASN A 59 2.87 -15.80 3.78
CA ASN A 59 4.28 -15.66 4.08
C ASN A 59 4.64 -14.20 4.33
N LYS A 60 5.30 -13.97 5.47
CA LYS A 60 5.78 -12.65 5.80
C LYS A 60 7.07 -12.39 5.04
N LYS A 61 7.08 -11.37 4.19
CA LYS A 61 8.26 -11.02 3.40
C LYS A 61 9.20 -10.16 4.21
N SER A 62 10.50 -10.32 3.94
CA SER A 62 11.53 -9.51 4.56
C SER A 62 11.52 -8.10 3.93
N ILE A 63 11.78 -7.09 4.74
CA ILE A 63 11.77 -5.69 4.29
C ILE A 63 12.80 -5.43 3.18
N ASP A 64 13.91 -6.15 3.19
CA ASP A 64 14.96 -5.98 2.19
C ASP A 64 14.60 -6.57 0.82
N GLN A 65 13.52 -7.34 0.75
CA GLN A 65 12.99 -7.89 -0.50
C GLN A 65 11.84 -7.08 -1.08
N CYS A 66 11.48 -5.98 -0.43
CA CYS A 66 10.31 -5.21 -0.79
C CYS A 66 10.64 -3.74 -0.95
N LEU A 67 9.72 -3.02 -1.57
CA LEU A 67 9.77 -1.57 -1.68
C LEU A 67 8.74 -0.98 -0.75
N VAL A 68 8.92 0.28 -0.39
CA VAL A 68 7.89 1.02 0.35
C VAL A 68 7.51 2.27 -0.43
N VAL A 69 6.23 2.59 -0.39
CA VAL A 69 5.68 3.82 -0.94
C VAL A 69 5.13 4.63 0.22
N VAL A 70 5.70 5.80 0.45
CA VAL A 70 5.22 6.68 1.52
C VAL A 70 4.05 7.49 0.99
N VAL A 71 2.90 7.33 1.63
CA VAL A 71 1.67 8.05 1.29
C VAL A 71 1.25 8.94 2.44
N GLU A 72 0.57 10.02 2.12
CA GLU A 72 0.14 11.01 3.10
C GLU A 72 -1.36 11.28 2.96
N SER A 73 -2.04 11.37 4.10
CA SER A 73 -3.43 11.79 4.19
C SER A 73 -3.63 12.57 5.48
N LYS A 74 -4.16 13.80 5.38
CA LYS A 74 -4.45 14.64 6.54
C LYS A 74 -3.25 14.80 7.49
N GLU A 75 -2.08 15.10 6.93
CA GLU A 75 -0.82 15.29 7.65
C GLU A 75 -0.25 14.04 8.29
N GLU A 76 -0.88 12.89 8.12
CA GLU A 76 -0.32 11.61 8.56
C GLU A 76 0.36 10.92 7.40
N LYS A 77 1.45 10.23 7.70
CA LYS A 77 2.21 9.45 6.73
C LYS A 77 2.26 7.98 7.11
N ARG A 78 2.20 7.13 6.12
CA ARG A 78 2.37 5.69 6.28
C ARG A 78 3.21 5.16 5.12
N ALA A 79 4.00 4.13 5.39
CA ALA A 79 4.80 3.46 4.38
C ALA A 79 4.09 2.18 3.97
N LEU A 80 3.60 2.12 2.74
CA LEU A 80 2.94 0.93 2.23
C LEU A 80 3.99 -0.01 1.66
N MET A 81 4.03 -1.24 2.17
CA MET A 81 4.98 -2.24 1.71
C MET A 81 4.43 -2.95 0.48
N ILE A 82 5.20 -2.92 -0.60
CA ILE A 82 4.81 -3.53 -1.88
C ILE A 82 5.93 -4.44 -2.38
N ASP A 83 5.62 -5.32 -3.31
CA ASP A 83 6.62 -6.21 -3.88
C ASP A 83 7.35 -5.54 -5.04
N GLU A 84 6.62 -4.84 -5.90
CA GLU A 84 7.21 -4.21 -7.06
C GLU A 84 6.44 -2.97 -7.45
N LEU A 85 7.15 -2.04 -8.09
CA LEU A 85 6.58 -0.81 -8.61
C LEU A 85 6.41 -1.00 -10.11
N LEU A 86 5.17 -1.01 -10.58
CA LEU A 86 4.88 -1.27 -11.98
C LEU A 86 4.78 0.00 -12.82
N GLY A 87 4.80 1.17 -12.16
CA GLY A 87 4.80 2.45 -12.83
C GLY A 87 3.40 3.00 -13.08
N LYS A 88 3.34 3.92 -14.03
CA LYS A 88 2.06 4.48 -14.47
C LYS A 88 1.54 3.65 -15.63
N ASP A 89 0.26 3.34 -15.62
CA ASP A 89 -0.39 2.61 -16.69
C ASP A 89 -1.75 3.21 -16.96
N GLU A 90 -2.24 3.01 -18.15
CA GLU A 90 -3.59 3.42 -18.50
C GLU A 90 -4.57 2.37 -17.99
N TYR A 91 -5.66 2.84 -17.45
CA TYR A 91 -6.70 1.95 -16.94
C TYR A 91 -8.06 2.64 -17.01
N VAL A 92 -9.10 1.82 -17.03
CA VAL A 92 -10.47 2.30 -17.02
C VAL A 92 -11.04 2.05 -15.63
N ILE A 93 -11.48 3.12 -14.99
CA ILE A 93 -12.14 3.01 -13.68
C ILE A 93 -13.49 2.35 -13.87
N LYS A 94 -13.77 1.33 -13.09
CA LYS A 94 -15.01 0.60 -13.18
C LYS A 94 -15.62 0.42 -11.79
N ASN A 95 -16.92 0.61 -11.73
CA ASN A 95 -17.65 0.34 -10.50
C ASN A 95 -17.73 -1.18 -10.33
N LEU A 96 -17.18 -1.69 -9.23
CA LEU A 96 -17.18 -3.11 -8.95
C LEU A 96 -18.53 -3.61 -8.42
N GLY A 97 -19.41 -2.69 -8.07
CA GLY A 97 -20.77 -3.02 -7.59
C GLY A 97 -20.77 -3.85 -6.33
N GLY A 98 -21.94 -3.94 -5.71
CA GLY A 98 -22.21 -4.89 -4.64
C GLY A 98 -21.17 -4.96 -3.54
N SER A 99 -20.68 -6.16 -3.29
CA SER A 99 -19.82 -6.45 -2.14
C SER A 99 -18.44 -5.79 -2.18
N MET A 100 -17.94 -5.42 -3.36
CA MET A 100 -16.61 -4.81 -3.43
C MET A 100 -16.60 -3.36 -2.99
N ASP A 101 -17.73 -2.66 -3.10
CA ASP A 101 -17.82 -1.27 -2.64
C ASP A 101 -17.72 -1.15 -1.13
N ASP A 102 -17.95 -2.25 -0.41
CA ASP A 102 -17.95 -2.27 1.04
C ASP A 102 -16.58 -2.68 1.63
N VAL A 103 -15.59 -2.97 0.78
CA VAL A 103 -14.27 -3.34 1.27
C VAL A 103 -13.54 -2.09 1.72
N GLN A 104 -13.22 -2.02 3.02
CA GLN A 104 -12.54 -0.87 3.57
C GLN A 104 -11.14 -0.73 2.97
N GLY A 105 -10.77 0.51 2.63
CA GLY A 105 -9.46 0.79 2.02
C GLY A 105 -9.45 0.63 0.51
N ILE A 106 -10.55 0.21 -0.11
CA ILE A 106 -10.66 0.06 -1.56
C ILE A 106 -11.66 1.09 -2.08
N ALA A 107 -11.21 1.97 -2.96
CA ALA A 107 -12.04 3.02 -3.55
C ALA A 107 -12.80 2.55 -4.79
N GLY A 108 -12.31 1.51 -5.45
CA GLY A 108 -12.93 1.00 -6.66
C GLY A 108 -12.04 0.03 -7.38
N GLY A 109 -12.43 -0.34 -8.59
CA GLY A 109 -11.67 -1.22 -9.44
C GLY A 109 -11.25 -0.52 -10.73
N ALA A 110 -10.21 -1.06 -11.35
CA ALA A 110 -9.71 -0.55 -12.62
C ALA A 110 -9.42 -1.72 -13.54
N ILE A 111 -9.75 -1.57 -14.82
CA ILE A 111 -9.34 -2.54 -15.83
C ILE A 111 -8.00 -2.06 -16.38
N LEU A 112 -6.99 -2.89 -16.22
CA LEU A 112 -5.63 -2.58 -16.62
C LEU A 112 -5.41 -2.87 -18.10
N ALA A 113 -4.28 -2.43 -18.64
CA ALA A 113 -3.98 -2.61 -20.08
C ALA A 113 -3.92 -4.08 -20.47
N ASP A 114 -3.55 -4.98 -19.56
CA ASP A 114 -3.49 -6.42 -19.83
C ASP A 114 -4.85 -7.12 -19.65
N GLY A 115 -5.91 -6.36 -19.38
CA GLY A 115 -7.25 -6.90 -19.19
C GLY A 115 -7.55 -7.37 -17.78
N LYS A 116 -6.56 -7.37 -16.89
CA LYS A 116 -6.76 -7.77 -15.50
C LYS A 116 -7.33 -6.62 -14.68
N VAL A 117 -7.91 -6.96 -13.54
CA VAL A 117 -8.49 -5.97 -12.62
C VAL A 117 -7.48 -5.60 -11.55
N GLY A 118 -7.26 -4.30 -11.37
CA GLY A 118 -6.52 -3.76 -10.24
C GLY A 118 -7.49 -3.11 -9.27
N LEU A 119 -7.10 -3.07 -7.99
CA LEU A 119 -7.91 -2.44 -6.96
C LEU A 119 -7.35 -1.06 -6.65
N ILE A 120 -8.21 -0.04 -6.71
CA ILE A 120 -7.81 1.33 -6.41
C ILE A 120 -7.87 1.52 -4.90
N LEU A 121 -6.74 1.89 -4.30
CA LEU A 121 -6.64 2.06 -2.87
C LEU A 121 -7.22 3.40 -2.43
N ASP A 122 -7.93 3.38 -1.31
CA ASP A 122 -8.34 4.57 -0.58
C ASP A 122 -7.38 4.74 0.59
N VAL A 123 -6.43 5.66 0.43
CA VAL A 123 -5.36 5.86 1.43
C VAL A 123 -5.94 6.23 2.79
N HIS A 124 -6.95 7.09 2.82
CA HIS A 124 -7.60 7.46 4.06
C HIS A 124 -8.27 6.24 4.73
N GLY A 125 -8.91 5.39 3.93
CA GLY A 125 -9.52 4.17 4.43
C GLY A 125 -8.50 3.20 5.01
N ILE A 126 -7.34 3.09 4.36
CA ILE A 126 -6.24 2.24 4.86
C ILE A 126 -5.75 2.78 6.22
N PHE A 127 -5.58 4.09 6.34
CA PHE A 127 -5.15 4.70 7.60
C PHE A 127 -6.16 4.39 8.72
N SER A 128 -7.45 4.39 8.40
CA SER A 128 -8.49 4.04 9.37
C SER A 128 -8.39 2.59 9.83
N ILE A 129 -8.10 1.67 8.90
CA ILE A 129 -7.93 0.26 9.25
C ILE A 129 -6.80 0.09 10.26
N VAL A 130 -5.63 0.68 9.98
CA VAL A 130 -4.46 0.48 10.84
C VAL A 130 -4.58 1.22 12.15
N SER A 131 -5.33 2.30 12.21
CA SER A 131 -5.57 3.05 13.44
C SER A 131 -6.46 2.31 14.44
N GLN A 132 -7.24 1.34 13.96
CA GLN A 132 -8.15 0.54 14.80
C GLN A 132 -7.47 -0.65 15.46
N LYS A 133 -6.19 -0.88 15.17
CA LYS A 133 -5.47 -2.02 15.74
C LYS A 133 -4.65 -1.61 16.97
#